data_3bb3315602ac1d4cff9b0d90f8f1b965
#
_entry.id   3bb3315602ac1d4cff9b0d90f8f1b965
#
_cell.length_a   1.000
_cell.length_b   1.000
_cell.length_c   1.000
_cell.angle_alpha   90.00
_cell.angle_beta   90.00
_cell.angle_gamma   90.00
#
_symmetry.space_group_name_H-M   'P 1'
#
loop_
_entity.id
_entity.type
_entity.pdbx_description
1 polymer ?
#
loop_
_entity_poly.entity_id
_entity_poly.type
_entity_poly.pdbx_seq_one_letter_code
_entity_poly.pdbx_strand_id
1 'polypeptide(L)'
;LAVGDESGSGQGEREVIPRLHLFELEDLEWFPSRLRDFGTDYIHFLETRFKMHKSIVPLLGDALRRTGCRKVVDLCSGGSGPVANIAKDLAGEGLHVQFTLTDRFPNIAAFERIVSESEGRVTYSRDPVNALEVPCDLVAFRTIFNAFHHFRPDTARAILSDAVAAGQPIAIFEIPERA
;
A
#
# COMPACT_ATOMS: atom_id res chain seq x y z
N LEU A 1 46.40 -34.15 -34.82
CA LEU A 1 46.31 -32.79 -34.29
C LEU A 1 44.83 -32.51 -33.99
N ALA A 2 44.42 -32.69 -32.75
CA ALA A 2 43.09 -32.30 -32.24
C ALA A 2 43.29 -31.07 -31.36
N VAL A 3 42.62 -29.99 -31.72
CA VAL A 3 42.49 -28.79 -30.89
C VAL A 3 41.16 -28.85 -30.17
N GLY A 4 41.21 -29.01 -28.86
CA GLY A 4 40.05 -28.89 -28.02
C GLY A 4 39.69 -27.43 -27.76
N ASP A 5 38.46 -27.09 -27.94
CA ASP A 5 37.88 -25.82 -27.56
C ASP A 5 37.02 -26.06 -26.32
N GLU A 6 37.50 -25.65 -25.14
CA GLU A 6 36.75 -25.63 -23.89
C GLU A 6 36.33 -24.17 -23.61
N SER A 7 35.15 -23.82 -24.09
CA SER A 7 34.47 -22.61 -23.64
C SER A 7 33.48 -22.94 -22.51
N GLY A 8 34.00 -23.01 -21.29
CA GLY A 8 33.19 -23.08 -20.10
C GLY A 8 32.59 -21.72 -19.78
N SER A 9 31.31 -21.51 -20.16
CA SER A 9 30.50 -20.37 -19.67
C SER A 9 30.00 -20.67 -18.27
N GLY A 10 30.75 -20.25 -17.26
CA GLY A 10 30.27 -20.20 -15.89
C GLY A 10 29.15 -19.17 -15.74
N GLN A 11 27.91 -19.62 -15.81
CA GLN A 11 26.78 -18.85 -15.29
C GLN A 11 26.88 -18.87 -13.78
N GLY A 12 27.35 -17.77 -13.19
CA GLY A 12 27.29 -17.54 -11.74
C GLY A 12 25.83 -17.50 -11.30
N GLU A 13 25.37 -18.57 -10.68
CA GLU A 13 24.12 -18.57 -9.93
C GLU A 13 24.24 -17.49 -8.85
N ARG A 14 23.46 -16.42 -8.99
CA ARG A 14 23.30 -15.45 -7.90
C ARG A 14 22.57 -16.16 -6.79
N GLU A 15 23.26 -16.49 -5.72
CA GLU A 15 22.63 -16.90 -4.48
C GLU A 15 21.64 -15.80 -4.06
N VAL A 16 20.36 -16.11 -4.20
CA VAL A 16 19.29 -15.27 -3.70
C VAL A 16 19.27 -15.47 -2.18
N ILE A 17 19.85 -14.53 -1.45
CA ILE A 17 19.78 -14.52 0.01
C ILE A 17 18.28 -14.50 0.37
N PRO A 18 17.76 -15.51 1.09
CA PRO A 18 16.35 -15.54 1.47
C PRO A 18 16.05 -14.32 2.35
N ARG A 19 14.98 -13.58 1.99
CA ARG A 19 14.53 -12.43 2.76
C ARG A 19 14.22 -12.88 4.19
N LEU A 20 14.94 -12.33 5.15
CA LEU A 20 14.63 -12.52 6.57
C LEU A 20 13.36 -11.71 6.88
N HIS A 21 12.23 -12.39 7.00
CA HIS A 21 11.03 -11.78 7.56
C HIS A 21 11.25 -11.61 9.05
N LEU A 22 11.75 -10.45 9.46
CA LEU A 22 11.80 -10.07 10.86
C LEU A 22 10.36 -9.91 11.35
N PHE A 23 10.12 -10.45 12.52
CA PHE A 23 8.85 -10.39 13.19
C PHE A 23 8.65 -8.95 13.70
N GLU A 24 7.66 -8.25 13.17
CA GLU A 24 7.32 -6.92 13.63
C GLU A 24 6.32 -7.03 14.79
N LEU A 25 6.68 -6.46 15.94
CA LEU A 25 5.88 -6.54 17.17
C LEU A 25 4.50 -5.90 17.01
N GLU A 26 4.41 -4.93 16.11
CA GLU A 26 3.17 -4.19 15.83
C GLU A 26 2.10 -5.00 15.09
N ASP A 27 2.48 -6.10 14.42
CA ASP A 27 1.55 -7.02 13.75
C ASP A 27 0.82 -7.94 14.71
N LEU A 28 1.19 -7.93 15.98
CA LEU A 28 0.60 -8.80 16.99
C LEU A 28 -0.67 -8.22 17.58
N GLU A 29 -1.70 -9.07 17.76
CA GLU A 29 -2.98 -8.67 18.35
C GLU A 29 -2.84 -8.10 19.77
N TRP A 30 -1.84 -8.57 20.54
CA TRP A 30 -1.59 -8.12 21.90
C TRP A 30 -0.74 -6.84 22.00
N PHE A 31 -0.16 -6.36 20.87
CA PHE A 31 0.69 -5.18 20.90
C PHE A 31 -0.14 -3.92 21.22
N PRO A 32 0.28 -3.08 22.19
CA PRO A 32 -0.50 -1.94 22.63
C PRO A 32 -0.83 -0.99 21.48
N SER A 33 -2.13 -0.71 21.27
CA SER A 33 -2.62 0.18 20.21
C SER A 33 -1.91 1.53 20.21
N ARG A 34 -1.65 2.12 21.40
CA ARG A 34 -0.96 3.41 21.53
C ARG A 34 0.47 3.42 20.95
N LEU A 35 1.19 2.31 21.06
CA LEU A 35 2.54 2.20 20.49
C LEU A 35 2.48 2.01 18.98
N ARG A 36 1.48 1.26 18.50
CA ARG A 36 1.19 1.11 17.07
C ARG A 36 0.82 2.46 16.45
N ASP A 37 -0.08 3.19 17.10
CA ASP A 37 -0.51 4.53 16.67
C ASP A 37 0.65 5.53 16.62
N PHE A 38 1.55 5.49 17.60
CA PHE A 38 2.73 6.37 17.66
C PHE A 38 3.71 6.10 16.51
N GLY A 39 3.99 4.82 16.20
CA GLY A 39 4.82 4.44 15.05
C GLY A 39 4.22 4.94 13.74
N THR A 40 2.92 4.75 13.56
CA THR A 40 2.18 5.19 12.38
C THR A 40 2.13 6.71 12.25
N ASP A 41 1.93 7.46 13.34
CA ASP A 41 1.95 8.93 13.34
C ASP A 41 3.35 9.47 12.97
N TYR A 42 4.42 8.79 13.39
CA TYR A 42 5.79 9.16 13.04
C TYR A 42 6.07 8.95 11.54
N ILE A 43 5.63 7.84 10.97
CA ILE A 43 5.76 7.58 9.53
C ILE A 43 4.96 8.62 8.73
N HIS A 44 3.73 8.92 9.15
CA HIS A 44 2.91 9.97 8.52
C HIS A 44 3.57 11.34 8.58
N PHE A 45 4.19 11.70 9.70
CA PHE A 45 4.97 12.94 9.82
C PHE A 45 6.13 12.98 8.82
N LEU A 46 6.89 11.90 8.67
CA LEU A 46 8.00 11.82 7.72
C LEU A 46 7.50 11.92 6.27
N GLU A 47 6.46 11.20 5.91
CA GLU A 47 5.86 11.23 4.56
C GLU A 47 5.39 12.64 4.19
N THR A 48 4.71 13.31 5.11
CA THR A 48 4.23 14.69 4.92
C THR A 48 5.38 15.67 4.82
N ARG A 49 6.41 15.55 5.70
CA ARG A 49 7.55 16.45 5.74
C ARG A 49 8.41 16.37 4.50
N PHE A 50 8.60 15.18 3.95
CA PHE A 50 9.43 14.94 2.76
C PHE A 50 8.64 14.95 1.45
N LYS A 51 7.32 15.18 1.49
CA LYS A 51 6.42 15.21 0.31
C LYS A 51 6.57 13.99 -0.59
N MET A 52 6.76 12.82 0.01
CA MET A 52 7.00 11.56 -0.71
C MET A 52 5.82 11.18 -1.62
N HIS A 53 4.59 11.58 -1.25
CA HIS A 53 3.39 11.38 -2.05
C HIS A 53 3.48 12.00 -3.47
N LYS A 54 4.33 13.02 -3.69
CA LYS A 54 4.44 13.67 -4.99
C LYS A 54 4.94 12.77 -6.11
N SER A 55 5.73 11.75 -5.80
CA SER A 55 6.15 10.74 -6.77
C SER A 55 5.05 9.74 -7.10
N ILE A 56 4.10 9.55 -6.18
CA ILE A 56 2.97 8.61 -6.32
C ILE A 56 1.87 9.20 -7.19
N VAL A 57 1.59 10.50 -7.06
CA VAL A 57 0.47 11.19 -7.74
C VAL A 57 0.45 10.97 -9.24
N PRO A 58 1.54 11.16 -10.01
CA PRO A 58 1.50 10.94 -11.46
C PRO A 58 1.25 9.48 -11.85
N LEU A 59 1.82 8.53 -11.09
CA LEU A 59 1.66 7.09 -11.35
C LEU A 59 0.23 6.62 -11.07
N LEU A 60 -0.31 6.98 -9.92
CA LEU A 60 -1.67 6.64 -9.55
C LEU A 60 -2.69 7.37 -10.44
N GLY A 61 -2.44 8.64 -10.74
CA GLY A 61 -3.29 9.43 -11.63
C GLY A 61 -3.39 8.83 -13.03
N ASP A 62 -2.27 8.37 -13.60
CA ASP A 62 -2.28 7.68 -14.90
C ASP A 62 -3.06 6.36 -14.84
N ALA A 63 -2.84 5.54 -13.79
CA ALA A 63 -3.58 4.30 -13.60
C ALA A 63 -5.10 4.53 -13.45
N LEU A 64 -5.50 5.55 -12.69
CA LEU A 64 -6.91 5.92 -12.53
C LEU A 64 -7.54 6.44 -13.83
N ARG A 65 -6.80 7.20 -14.63
CA ARG A 65 -7.28 7.66 -15.95
C ARG A 65 -7.46 6.49 -16.90
N ARG A 66 -6.54 5.54 -16.94
CA ARG A 66 -6.61 4.32 -17.80
C ARG A 66 -7.76 3.41 -17.41
N THR A 67 -8.02 3.23 -16.12
CA THR A 67 -9.10 2.35 -15.63
C THR A 67 -10.46 3.04 -15.59
N GLY A 68 -10.51 4.36 -15.67
CA GLY A 68 -11.74 5.15 -15.50
C GLY A 68 -12.27 5.18 -14.06
N CYS A 69 -11.54 4.58 -13.09
CA CYS A 69 -11.97 4.53 -11.71
C CYS A 69 -12.00 5.91 -11.05
N ARG A 70 -13.04 6.15 -10.26
CA ARG A 70 -13.21 7.38 -9.46
C ARG A 70 -13.34 7.09 -7.97
N LYS A 71 -13.35 5.83 -7.60
CA LYS A 71 -13.32 5.36 -6.21
C LYS A 71 -12.04 4.58 -5.98
N VAL A 72 -11.41 4.83 -4.87
CA VAL A 72 -10.21 4.11 -4.40
C VAL A 72 -10.49 3.57 -3.00
N VAL A 73 -10.19 2.30 -2.78
CA VAL A 73 -10.16 1.69 -1.45
C VAL A 73 -8.71 1.51 -1.06
N ASP A 74 -8.31 2.18 -0.01
CA ASP A 74 -6.98 2.02 0.57
C ASP A 74 -7.00 0.92 1.62
N LEU A 75 -6.24 -0.12 1.37
CA LEU A 75 -6.13 -1.30 2.23
C LEU A 75 -4.93 -1.14 3.15
N CYS A 76 -5.06 -1.59 4.40
CA CYS A 76 -4.01 -1.47 5.41
C CYS A 76 -3.62 0.00 5.66
N SER A 77 -4.63 0.87 5.75
CA SER A 77 -4.42 2.32 5.87
C SER A 77 -3.74 2.74 7.18
N GLY A 78 -3.77 1.90 8.23
CA GLY A 78 -3.10 2.15 9.50
C GLY A 78 -3.47 3.52 10.12
N GLY A 79 -2.47 4.38 10.29
CA GLY A 79 -2.64 5.77 10.73
C GLY A 79 -2.93 6.75 9.60
N SER A 80 -3.22 6.26 8.38
CA SER A 80 -3.72 6.99 7.23
C SER A 80 -2.75 7.41 6.12
N GLY A 81 -1.49 7.17 6.27
CA GLY A 81 -0.50 7.37 5.21
C GLY A 81 -0.63 8.68 4.41
N PRO A 82 -0.24 8.68 3.14
CA PRO A 82 -0.22 9.87 2.29
C PRO A 82 -1.57 10.21 1.63
N VAL A 83 -2.65 9.47 1.95
CA VAL A 83 -3.91 9.48 1.18
C VAL A 83 -4.54 10.87 1.05
N ALA A 84 -4.62 11.66 2.13
CA ALA A 84 -5.21 13.00 2.07
C ALA A 84 -4.45 13.93 1.11
N ASN A 85 -3.12 13.88 1.14
CA ASN A 85 -2.26 14.68 0.26
C ASN A 85 -2.38 14.22 -1.19
N ILE A 86 -2.42 12.90 -1.43
CA ILE A 86 -2.62 12.32 -2.78
C ILE A 86 -3.99 12.74 -3.34
N ALA A 87 -5.06 12.63 -2.55
CA ALA A 87 -6.40 13.01 -2.97
C ALA A 87 -6.49 14.50 -3.33
N LYS A 88 -5.81 15.35 -2.54
CA LYS A 88 -5.73 16.79 -2.80
C LYS A 88 -4.95 17.09 -4.09
N ASP A 89 -3.80 16.49 -4.27
CA ASP A 89 -2.95 16.75 -5.45
C ASP A 89 -3.60 16.21 -6.74
N LEU A 90 -4.25 15.03 -6.71
CA LEU A 90 -5.03 14.52 -7.82
C LEU A 90 -6.19 15.46 -8.20
N ALA A 91 -6.90 16.01 -7.21
CA ALA A 91 -7.94 16.99 -7.44
C ALA A 91 -7.39 18.28 -8.07
N GLY A 92 -6.19 18.72 -7.66
CA GLY A 92 -5.48 19.84 -8.27
C GLY A 92 -5.12 19.61 -9.74
N GLU A 93 -4.95 18.33 -10.15
CA GLU A 93 -4.76 17.92 -11.54
C GLU A 93 -6.10 17.69 -12.31
N GLY A 94 -7.23 18.04 -11.71
CA GLY A 94 -8.56 17.83 -12.29
C GLY A 94 -9.09 16.39 -12.19
N LEU A 95 -8.42 15.54 -11.43
CA LEU A 95 -8.83 14.15 -11.21
C LEU A 95 -9.51 14.01 -9.84
N HIS A 96 -10.82 14.19 -9.81
CA HIS A 96 -11.63 14.06 -8.59
C HIS A 96 -11.89 12.58 -8.28
N VAL A 97 -11.31 12.10 -7.19
CA VAL A 97 -11.37 10.70 -6.75
C VAL A 97 -11.80 10.66 -5.28
N GLN A 98 -12.68 9.73 -4.95
CA GLN A 98 -13.11 9.45 -3.59
C GLN A 98 -12.28 8.30 -3.02
N PHE A 99 -11.58 8.55 -1.93
CA PHE A 99 -10.86 7.52 -1.19
C PHE A 99 -11.69 6.99 -0.02
N THR A 100 -11.56 5.68 0.26
CA THR A 100 -12.09 5.04 1.46
C THR A 100 -10.93 4.36 2.19
N LEU A 101 -10.62 4.81 3.39
CA LEU A 101 -9.62 4.19 4.25
C LEU A 101 -10.18 2.92 4.87
N THR A 102 -9.39 1.85 4.84
CA THR A 102 -9.77 0.57 5.44
C THR A 102 -8.56 -0.09 6.08
N ASP A 103 -8.81 -0.83 7.16
CA ASP A 103 -7.77 -1.57 7.86
C ASP A 103 -8.37 -2.81 8.54
N ARG A 104 -7.53 -3.79 8.84
CA ARG A 104 -7.92 -4.93 9.67
C ARG A 104 -8.17 -4.52 11.13
N PHE A 105 -7.46 -3.48 11.59
CA PHE A 105 -7.56 -2.89 12.92
C PHE A 105 -7.76 -1.38 12.79
N PRO A 106 -8.96 -0.89 12.41
CA PRO A 106 -9.17 0.50 12.06
C PRO A 106 -8.83 1.46 13.20
N ASN A 107 -7.91 2.39 12.97
CA ASN A 107 -7.64 3.50 13.86
C ASN A 107 -8.61 4.65 13.57
N ILE A 108 -9.81 4.55 14.19
CA ILE A 108 -10.91 5.47 13.93
C ILE A 108 -10.52 6.93 14.21
N ALA A 109 -9.75 7.20 15.27
CA ALA A 109 -9.34 8.56 15.61
C ALA A 109 -8.43 9.18 14.55
N ALA A 110 -7.50 8.38 14.00
CA ALA A 110 -6.65 8.82 12.89
C ALA A 110 -7.47 9.03 11.62
N PHE A 111 -8.40 8.13 11.31
CA PHE A 111 -9.28 8.23 10.15
C PHE A 111 -10.17 9.48 10.21
N GLU A 112 -10.78 9.77 11.36
CA GLU A 112 -11.61 10.97 11.56
C GLU A 112 -10.82 12.25 11.34
N ARG A 113 -9.57 12.31 11.82
CA ARG A 113 -8.66 13.45 11.58
C ARG A 113 -8.45 13.65 10.08
N ILE A 114 -8.10 12.61 9.32
CA ILE A 114 -7.84 12.70 7.88
C ILE A 114 -9.09 13.10 7.10
N VAL A 115 -10.23 12.52 7.45
CA VAL A 115 -11.50 12.90 6.81
C VAL A 115 -11.78 14.38 7.03
N SER A 116 -11.57 14.90 8.25
CA SER A 116 -11.78 16.33 8.55
C SER A 116 -10.88 17.27 7.73
N GLU A 117 -9.67 16.83 7.38
CA GLU A 117 -8.68 17.59 6.59
C GLU A 117 -8.86 17.40 5.08
N SER A 118 -9.64 16.41 4.64
CA SER A 118 -9.72 16.00 3.24
C SER A 118 -10.69 16.79 2.37
N GLU A 119 -11.44 17.74 2.95
CA GLU A 119 -12.49 18.50 2.23
C GLU A 119 -13.48 17.57 1.51
N GLY A 120 -13.86 16.47 2.15
CA GLY A 120 -14.82 15.49 1.62
C GLY A 120 -14.26 14.51 0.59
N ARG A 121 -12.95 14.51 0.31
CA ARG A 121 -12.32 13.59 -0.66
C ARG A 121 -11.98 12.23 -0.07
N VAL A 122 -11.99 12.10 1.24
CA VAL A 122 -11.69 10.84 1.95
C VAL A 122 -12.86 10.46 2.85
N THR A 123 -13.17 9.19 2.87
CA THR A 123 -14.08 8.53 3.82
C THR A 123 -13.34 7.36 4.47
N TYR A 124 -14.00 6.63 5.36
CA TYR A 124 -13.41 5.44 5.98
C TYR A 124 -14.47 4.40 6.33
N SER A 125 -14.03 3.13 6.46
CA SER A 125 -14.83 2.06 7.06
C SER A 125 -14.57 1.99 8.55
N ARG A 126 -15.64 1.85 9.35
CA ARG A 126 -15.52 1.52 10.79
C ARG A 126 -15.32 0.04 11.01
N ASP A 127 -15.82 -0.77 10.06
CA ASP A 127 -15.70 -2.21 10.12
C ASP A 127 -14.32 -2.66 9.67
N PRO A 128 -13.72 -3.67 10.32
CA PRO A 128 -12.47 -4.27 9.88
C PRO A 128 -12.56 -4.79 8.46
N VAL A 129 -11.55 -4.45 7.65
CA VAL A 129 -11.41 -4.97 6.28
C VAL A 129 -10.11 -5.74 6.17
N ASN A 130 -10.23 -7.01 5.84
CA ASN A 130 -9.07 -7.87 5.57
C ASN A 130 -8.65 -7.76 4.10
N ALA A 131 -7.41 -7.38 3.85
CA ALA A 131 -6.87 -7.27 2.49
C ALA A 131 -6.84 -8.59 1.72
N LEU A 132 -6.93 -9.73 2.42
CA LEU A 132 -7.02 -11.08 1.83
C LEU A 132 -8.42 -11.42 1.33
N GLU A 133 -9.44 -10.72 1.81
CA GLU A 133 -10.84 -10.99 1.52
C GLU A 133 -11.61 -9.67 1.59
N VAL A 134 -11.44 -8.85 0.56
CA VAL A 134 -12.08 -7.52 0.51
C VAL A 134 -13.56 -7.68 0.24
N PRO A 135 -14.45 -7.06 1.04
CA PRO A 135 -15.89 -7.12 0.83
C PRO A 135 -16.31 -6.78 -0.60
N CYS A 136 -17.21 -7.57 -1.18
CA CYS A 136 -17.60 -7.45 -2.58
C CYS A 136 -18.38 -6.15 -2.90
N ASP A 137 -18.88 -5.45 -1.91
CA ASP A 137 -19.52 -4.14 -2.03
C ASP A 137 -18.50 -2.98 -2.10
N LEU A 138 -17.25 -3.22 -1.72
CA LEU A 138 -16.15 -2.26 -1.88
C LEU A 138 -15.54 -2.31 -3.29
N VAL A 139 -16.38 -2.06 -4.30
CA VAL A 139 -15.91 -2.05 -5.71
C VAL A 139 -15.17 -0.75 -6.00
N ALA A 140 -13.84 -0.84 -6.16
CA ALA A 140 -12.98 0.32 -6.36
C ALA A 140 -11.61 -0.06 -6.95
N PHE A 141 -10.81 0.94 -7.28
CA PHE A 141 -9.36 0.78 -7.45
C PHE A 141 -8.74 0.55 -6.06
N ARG A 142 -7.96 -0.48 -5.88
CA ARG A 142 -7.32 -0.79 -4.59
C ARG A 142 -5.94 -0.16 -4.51
N THR A 143 -5.59 0.38 -3.34
CA THR A 143 -4.23 0.83 -3.04
C THR A 143 -3.72 0.20 -1.76
N ILE A 144 -2.41 0.04 -1.67
CA ILE A 144 -1.68 -0.25 -0.42
C ILE A 144 -0.47 0.67 -0.41
N PHE A 145 -0.35 1.47 0.66
CA PHE A 145 0.79 2.36 0.85
C PHE A 145 1.65 1.87 2.00
N ASN A 146 2.89 1.54 1.70
CA ASN A 146 3.94 1.22 2.67
C ASN A 146 3.57 0.18 3.72
N ALA A 147 2.78 -0.83 3.31
CA ALA A 147 2.34 -1.92 4.17
C ALA A 147 2.51 -3.31 3.54
N PHE A 148 2.76 -3.38 2.23
CA PHE A 148 2.81 -4.66 1.52
C PHE A 148 4.04 -5.48 1.89
N HIS A 149 5.13 -4.84 2.33
CA HIS A 149 6.35 -5.49 2.77
C HIS A 149 6.19 -6.31 4.07
N HIS A 150 5.16 -6.05 4.89
CA HIS A 150 4.84 -6.86 6.08
C HIS A 150 4.31 -8.26 5.72
N PHE A 151 3.79 -8.44 4.51
CA PHE A 151 3.19 -9.71 4.12
C PHE A 151 4.21 -10.74 3.64
N ARG A 152 4.06 -11.98 4.11
CA ARG A 152 4.80 -13.11 3.55
C ARG A 152 4.42 -13.33 2.10
N PRO A 153 5.30 -13.92 1.28
CA PRO A 153 5.05 -14.10 -0.16
C PRO A 153 3.72 -14.78 -0.51
N ASP A 154 3.29 -15.76 0.30
CA ASP A 154 2.02 -16.46 0.06
C ASP A 154 0.82 -15.56 0.35
N THR A 155 0.88 -14.78 1.43
CA THR A 155 -0.13 -13.79 1.81
C THR A 155 -0.18 -12.66 0.79
N ALA A 156 0.98 -12.13 0.37
CA ALA A 156 1.08 -11.12 -0.68
C ALA A 156 0.45 -11.60 -2.00
N ARG A 157 0.72 -12.86 -2.39
CA ARG A 157 0.09 -13.48 -3.56
C ARG A 157 -1.43 -13.59 -3.40
N ALA A 158 -1.91 -13.96 -2.22
CA ALA A 158 -3.34 -14.07 -1.95
C ALA A 158 -4.07 -12.71 -2.08
N ILE A 159 -3.48 -11.63 -1.57
CA ILE A 159 -4.00 -10.26 -1.74
C ILE A 159 -4.14 -9.88 -3.22
N LEU A 160 -3.10 -10.15 -4.02
CA LEU A 160 -3.14 -9.88 -5.46
C LEU A 160 -4.18 -10.77 -6.17
N SER A 161 -4.29 -12.04 -5.77
CA SER A 161 -5.26 -12.97 -6.34
C SER A 161 -6.69 -12.56 -6.04
N ASP A 162 -6.98 -12.04 -4.84
CA ASP A 162 -8.30 -11.52 -4.47
C ASP A 162 -8.69 -10.31 -5.35
N ALA A 163 -7.76 -9.38 -5.58
CA ALA A 163 -8.00 -8.24 -6.47
C ALA A 163 -8.29 -8.70 -7.90
N VAL A 164 -7.52 -9.66 -8.42
CA VAL A 164 -7.73 -10.24 -9.77
C VAL A 164 -9.07 -10.96 -9.86
N ALA A 165 -9.40 -11.79 -8.87
CA ALA A 165 -10.68 -12.53 -8.84
C ALA A 165 -11.89 -11.58 -8.79
N ALA A 166 -11.75 -10.45 -8.08
CA ALA A 166 -12.76 -9.40 -8.03
C ALA A 166 -12.80 -8.52 -9.30
N GLY A 167 -11.86 -8.69 -10.25
CA GLY A 167 -11.73 -7.83 -11.42
C GLY A 167 -11.39 -6.37 -11.07
N GLN A 168 -10.75 -6.12 -9.93
CA GLN A 168 -10.43 -4.79 -9.44
C GLN A 168 -8.94 -4.48 -9.64
N PRO A 169 -8.61 -3.29 -10.18
CA PRO A 169 -7.22 -2.85 -10.27
C PRO A 169 -6.61 -2.66 -8.87
N ILE A 170 -5.31 -2.93 -8.75
CA ILE A 170 -4.56 -2.69 -7.52
C ILE A 170 -3.22 -2.03 -7.84
N ALA A 171 -2.83 -1.07 -7.01
CA ALA A 171 -1.51 -0.44 -7.03
C ALA A 171 -0.88 -0.49 -5.63
N ILE A 172 0.40 -0.82 -5.58
CA ILE A 172 1.17 -0.94 -4.35
C ILE A 172 2.32 0.06 -4.43
N PHE A 173 2.44 0.89 -3.41
CA PHE A 173 3.49 1.88 -3.30
C PHE A 173 4.29 1.64 -2.02
N GLU A 174 5.57 1.36 -2.20
CA GLU A 174 6.49 1.07 -1.12
C GLU A 174 7.64 2.08 -1.13
N ILE A 175 8.06 2.49 0.06
CA ILE A 175 9.30 3.22 0.23
C ILE A 175 10.41 2.15 0.27
N PRO A 176 11.33 2.12 -0.70
CA PRO A 176 12.38 1.12 -0.66
C PRO A 176 13.28 1.35 0.54
N GLU A 177 13.28 0.44 1.49
CA GLU A 177 14.33 0.35 2.48
C GLU A 177 15.63 -0.04 1.75
N ARG A 178 16.60 0.85 1.79
CA ARG A 178 17.96 0.49 1.35
C ARG A 178 18.59 -0.36 2.46
N ALA A 179 18.67 -1.66 2.20
CA ALA A 179 19.53 -2.52 2.97
C ALA A 179 21.01 -2.15 2.78
#